data_955a8bb490df9a7862ab3b59c5ef0fa4
#
_entry.id   955a8bb490df9a7862ab3b59c5ef0fa4
#
_cell.length_a   1.000
_cell.length_b   1.000
_cell.length_c   1.000
_cell.angle_alpha   90.00
_cell.angle_beta   90.00
_cell.angle_gamma   90.00
#
_symmetry.space_group_name_H-M   'P 1'
#
loop_
_entity.id
_entity.type
_entity.pdbx_description
1 polymer ?
#
loop_
_entity_poly.entity_id
_entity_poly.type
_entity_poly.pdbx_seq_one_letter_code
_entity_poly.pdbx_strand_id
1 'polypeptide(L)'
;MFKILIIDPNKPFRQSLKKVLVNRFPFVDIQEAPDGLEGMDMVPDFNPNLIFIDLHLPSESGFDLARKIKNAYPEIVTVILTSYDSPEYKAAAIKSGIEHLVPKDDWTGEDMIALVHTIMADHKLNAPGHQDQLQSPRQSS
;
A
#
# COMPACT_ATOMS: atom_id res chain seq x y z
N MET A 1 13.64 4.72 -5.87
CA MET A 1 13.40 3.64 -4.90
C MET A 1 11.93 3.59 -4.53
N PHE A 2 11.34 2.43 -4.60
CA PHE A 2 9.93 2.27 -4.25
C PHE A 2 9.79 2.16 -2.72
N LYS A 3 8.91 2.95 -2.13
CA LYS A 3 8.77 3.05 -0.67
C LYS A 3 7.40 2.58 -0.24
N ILE A 4 7.38 1.75 0.79
CA ILE A 4 6.15 1.15 1.33
C ILE A 4 6.05 1.45 2.82
N LEU A 5 4.89 1.92 3.25
CA LEU A 5 4.58 2.12 4.67
C LEU A 5 3.52 1.11 5.06
N ILE A 6 3.71 0.43 6.19
CA ILE A 6 2.73 -0.54 6.71
C ILE A 6 2.18 -0.02 8.03
N ILE A 7 0.89 0.29 8.04
CA ILE A 7 0.19 0.79 9.24
C ILE A 7 -0.73 -0.30 9.75
N ASP A 8 -0.36 -0.93 10.85
CA ASP A 8 -1.09 -2.07 11.41
C ASP A 8 -0.70 -2.23 12.87
N PRO A 9 -1.65 -2.35 13.80
CA PRO A 9 -1.31 -2.54 15.22
C PRO A 9 -0.67 -3.89 15.51
N ASN A 10 -0.80 -4.88 14.63
CA ASN A 10 -0.27 -6.23 14.82
C ASN A 10 1.18 -6.28 14.37
N LYS A 11 2.11 -6.18 15.32
CA LYS A 11 3.54 -6.18 15.02
C LYS A 11 4.01 -7.46 14.31
N PRO A 12 3.61 -8.66 14.75
CA PRO A 12 4.01 -9.89 14.03
C PRO A 12 3.56 -9.88 12.57
N PHE A 13 2.36 -9.39 12.30
CA PHE A 13 1.88 -9.30 10.91
C PHE A 13 2.73 -8.33 10.10
N ARG A 14 3.00 -7.13 10.64
CA ARG A 14 3.84 -6.15 9.94
C ARG A 14 5.20 -6.73 9.59
N GLN A 15 5.83 -7.39 10.55
CA GLN A 15 7.16 -7.97 10.34
C GLN A 15 7.13 -9.08 9.32
N SER A 16 6.10 -9.91 9.35
CA SER A 16 5.94 -10.99 8.39
C SER A 16 5.76 -10.44 6.97
N LEU A 17 4.89 -9.44 6.81
CA LEU A 17 4.67 -8.82 5.51
C LEU A 17 5.95 -8.15 5.00
N LYS A 18 6.62 -7.40 5.86
CA LYS A 18 7.88 -6.76 5.51
C LYS A 18 8.91 -7.78 5.02
N LYS A 19 9.04 -8.88 5.74
CA LYS A 19 10.00 -9.93 5.40
C LYS A 19 9.70 -10.53 4.01
N VAL A 20 8.44 -10.83 3.75
CA VAL A 20 8.02 -11.38 2.47
C VAL A 20 8.37 -10.41 1.33
N LEU A 21 8.06 -9.13 1.52
CA LEU A 21 8.27 -8.13 0.47
C LEU A 21 9.75 -7.83 0.26
N VAL A 22 10.53 -7.71 1.32
CA VAL A 22 11.98 -7.44 1.20
C VAL A 22 12.69 -8.61 0.55
N ASN A 23 12.30 -9.83 0.85
CA ASN A 23 12.92 -11.01 0.24
C ASN A 23 12.69 -11.04 -1.27
N ARG A 24 11.51 -10.64 -1.71
CA ARG A 24 11.17 -10.67 -3.14
C ARG A 24 11.62 -9.41 -3.87
N PHE A 25 11.58 -8.26 -3.19
CA PHE A 25 11.94 -6.96 -3.75
C PHE A 25 13.00 -6.30 -2.86
N PRO A 26 14.27 -6.76 -2.94
CA PRO A 26 15.30 -6.27 -2.01
C PRO A 26 15.62 -4.79 -2.15
N PHE A 27 15.17 -4.16 -3.22
CA PHE A 27 15.39 -2.74 -3.46
C PHE A 27 14.31 -1.82 -2.87
N VAL A 28 13.23 -2.38 -2.30
CA VAL A 28 12.19 -1.54 -1.69
C VAL A 28 12.62 -1.07 -0.32
N ASP A 29 12.13 0.12 0.07
CA ASP A 29 12.33 0.66 1.40
C ASP A 29 11.00 0.56 2.14
N ILE A 30 10.98 -0.12 3.27
CA ILE A 30 9.74 -0.39 4.01
C ILE A 30 9.86 0.14 5.42
N GLN A 31 8.87 0.95 5.83
CA GLN A 31 8.74 1.43 7.20
C GLN A 31 7.41 0.97 7.78
N GLU A 32 7.31 0.98 9.10
CA GLU A 32 6.16 0.46 9.84
C GLU A 32 5.67 1.48 10.85
N ALA A 33 4.36 1.47 11.06
CA ALA A 33 3.72 2.27 12.11
C ALA A 33 2.62 1.43 12.77
N PRO A 34 2.44 1.54 14.11
CA PRO A 34 1.42 0.74 14.81
C PRO A 34 0.03 1.34 14.71
N ASP A 35 -0.11 2.59 14.33
CA ASP A 35 -1.39 3.26 14.26
C ASP A 35 -1.39 4.37 13.22
N GLY A 36 -2.57 4.94 13.00
CA GLY A 36 -2.75 5.96 11.98
C GLY A 36 -2.07 7.27 12.29
N LEU A 37 -1.98 7.63 13.56
CA LEU A 37 -1.34 8.88 13.96
C LEU A 37 0.15 8.87 13.62
N GLU A 38 0.85 7.83 14.06
CA GLU A 38 2.27 7.68 13.72
C GLU A 38 2.47 7.53 12.21
N GLY A 39 1.61 6.76 11.55
CA GLY A 39 1.70 6.57 10.12
C GLY A 39 1.60 7.88 9.36
N MET A 40 0.62 8.71 9.70
CA MET A 40 0.45 10.00 9.04
C MET A 40 1.61 10.95 9.30
N ASP A 41 2.19 10.88 10.49
CA ASP A 41 3.37 11.69 10.81
C ASP A 41 4.58 11.31 9.95
N MET A 42 4.65 10.07 9.51
CA MET A 42 5.76 9.58 8.69
C MET A 42 5.64 9.95 7.22
N VAL A 43 4.41 10.18 6.72
CA VAL A 43 4.18 10.35 5.29
C VAL A 43 4.97 11.50 4.67
N PRO A 44 5.00 12.71 5.24
CA PRO A 44 5.71 13.82 4.60
C PRO A 44 7.19 13.58 4.38
N ASP A 45 7.86 12.98 5.36
CA ASP A 45 9.31 12.74 5.28
C ASP A 45 9.65 11.48 4.52
N PHE A 46 8.91 10.41 4.75
CA PHE A 46 9.18 9.14 4.10
C PHE A 46 8.73 9.15 2.63
N ASN A 47 7.63 9.84 2.35
CA ASN A 47 7.07 9.95 1.01
C ASN A 47 6.82 8.57 0.36
N PRO A 48 5.97 7.73 0.97
CA PRO A 48 5.74 6.39 0.43
C PRO A 48 4.99 6.41 -0.89
N ASN A 49 5.22 5.39 -1.69
CA ASN A 49 4.47 5.16 -2.93
C ASN A 49 3.22 4.32 -2.67
N LEU A 50 3.30 3.47 -1.65
CA LEU A 50 2.25 2.51 -1.30
C LEU A 50 2.12 2.46 0.22
N ILE A 51 0.88 2.49 0.71
CA ILE A 51 0.60 2.34 2.14
C ILE A 51 -0.38 1.18 2.34
N PHE A 52 0.03 0.20 3.14
CA PHE A 52 -0.88 -0.83 3.65
C PHE A 52 -1.49 -0.31 4.93
N ILE A 53 -2.81 -0.41 5.05
CA ILE A 53 -3.55 0.13 6.21
C ILE A 53 -4.48 -0.95 6.75
N ASP A 54 -4.30 -1.33 8.02
CA ASP A 54 -5.25 -2.22 8.67
C ASP A 54 -6.60 -1.53 8.81
N LEU A 55 -7.68 -2.26 8.55
CA LEU A 55 -9.02 -1.70 8.64
C LEU A 55 -9.37 -1.30 10.08
N HIS A 56 -8.90 -2.07 11.05
CA HIS A 56 -9.25 -1.87 12.46
C HIS A 56 -8.11 -1.23 13.26
N LEU A 57 -7.89 0.07 13.02
CA LEU A 57 -6.89 0.82 13.76
C LEU A 57 -7.46 1.28 15.10
N PRO A 58 -6.59 1.55 16.10
CA PRO A 58 -7.07 1.92 17.44
C PRO A 58 -7.96 3.14 17.51
N SER A 59 -7.67 4.18 16.71
CA SER A 59 -8.34 5.47 16.83
C SER A 59 -9.32 5.78 15.72
N GLU A 60 -9.26 5.04 14.62
CA GLU A 60 -10.14 5.29 13.48
C GLU A 60 -10.17 4.08 12.56
N SER A 61 -11.12 4.04 11.65
CA SER A 61 -11.13 2.96 10.68
C SER A 61 -10.06 3.19 9.61
N GLY A 62 -9.57 2.09 9.06
CA GLY A 62 -8.62 2.17 7.94
C GLY A 62 -9.22 2.87 6.73
N PHE A 63 -10.54 2.77 6.53
CA PHE A 63 -11.20 3.48 5.43
C PHE A 63 -11.09 5.00 5.61
N ASP A 64 -11.30 5.49 6.83
CA ASP A 64 -11.21 6.93 7.12
C ASP A 64 -9.78 7.42 6.92
N LEU A 65 -8.81 6.67 7.37
CA LEU A 65 -7.41 7.02 7.18
C LEU A 65 -7.04 7.03 5.69
N ALA A 66 -7.47 6.02 4.95
CA ALA A 66 -7.20 5.94 3.52
C ALA A 66 -7.81 7.13 2.78
N ARG A 67 -9.00 7.56 3.19
CA ARG A 67 -9.65 8.73 2.59
C ARG A 67 -8.85 10.00 2.85
N LYS A 68 -8.35 10.18 4.07
CA LYS A 68 -7.49 11.33 4.41
C LYS A 68 -6.23 11.33 3.55
N ILE A 69 -5.62 10.18 3.40
CA ILE A 69 -4.40 10.04 2.59
C ILE A 69 -4.70 10.39 1.13
N LYS A 70 -5.79 9.85 0.60
CA LYS A 70 -6.16 10.11 -0.80
C LYS A 70 -6.41 11.59 -1.06
N ASN A 71 -7.03 12.28 -0.10
CA ASN A 71 -7.30 13.69 -0.24
C ASN A 71 -6.03 14.54 -0.18
N ALA A 72 -5.10 14.18 0.72
CA ALA A 72 -3.87 14.94 0.89
C ALA A 72 -2.77 14.54 -0.09
N TYR A 73 -2.72 13.27 -0.47
CA TYR A 73 -1.67 12.70 -1.31
C TYR A 73 -2.29 11.76 -2.36
N PRO A 74 -2.97 12.30 -3.38
CA PRO A 74 -3.74 11.46 -4.31
C PRO A 74 -2.92 10.46 -5.11
N GLU A 75 -1.61 10.67 -5.22
CA GLU A 75 -0.73 9.76 -5.96
C GLU A 75 -0.30 8.53 -5.15
N ILE A 76 -0.52 8.53 -3.84
CA ILE A 76 -0.16 7.38 -3.02
C ILE A 76 -1.23 6.29 -3.17
N VAL A 77 -0.78 5.07 -3.48
CA VAL A 77 -1.68 3.92 -3.55
C VAL A 77 -1.93 3.40 -2.14
N THR A 78 -3.18 3.14 -1.79
CA THR A 78 -3.53 2.57 -0.50
C THR A 78 -4.14 1.18 -0.67
N VAL A 79 -3.75 0.28 0.24
CA VAL A 79 -4.28 -1.08 0.31
C VAL A 79 -4.82 -1.31 1.71
N ILE A 80 -6.09 -1.65 1.82
CA ILE A 80 -6.72 -1.95 3.11
C ILE A 80 -6.53 -3.44 3.42
N LEU A 81 -6.06 -3.72 4.62
CA LEU A 81 -5.90 -5.08 5.14
C LEU A 81 -7.00 -5.35 6.16
N THR A 82 -7.67 -6.48 6.06
CA THR A 82 -8.74 -6.82 7.00
C THR A 82 -8.72 -8.30 7.34
N SER A 83 -9.03 -8.60 8.59
CA SER A 83 -9.24 -9.98 9.02
C SER A 83 -10.64 -10.47 8.68
N TYR A 84 -11.51 -9.58 8.24
CA TYR A 84 -12.90 -9.90 7.91
C TYR A 84 -13.13 -9.70 6.42
N ASP A 85 -13.54 -10.75 5.73
CA ASP A 85 -13.87 -10.71 4.33
C ASP A 85 -15.39 -10.83 4.17
N SER A 86 -16.08 -9.72 4.42
CA SER A 86 -17.53 -9.68 4.30
C SER A 86 -17.96 -8.82 3.12
N PRO A 87 -19.14 -9.12 2.54
CA PRO A 87 -19.69 -8.28 1.47
C PRO A 87 -19.86 -6.82 1.88
N GLU A 88 -20.17 -6.59 3.17
CA GLU A 88 -20.36 -5.22 3.68
C GLU A 88 -19.08 -4.42 3.62
N TYR A 89 -17.97 -5.02 4.00
CA TYR A 89 -16.67 -4.35 3.91
C TYR A 89 -16.27 -4.09 2.46
N LYS A 90 -16.53 -5.01 1.57
CA LYS A 90 -16.26 -4.83 0.15
C LYS A 90 -17.07 -3.67 -0.42
N ALA A 91 -18.35 -3.61 -0.08
CA ALA A 91 -19.23 -2.53 -0.52
C ALA A 91 -18.76 -1.19 0.03
N ALA A 92 -18.36 -1.14 1.31
CA ALA A 92 -17.84 0.07 1.93
C ALA A 92 -16.55 0.53 1.28
N ALA A 93 -15.68 -0.40 0.91
CA ALA A 93 -14.43 -0.07 0.23
C ALA A 93 -14.69 0.59 -1.12
N ILE A 94 -15.57 0.00 -1.91
CA ILE A 94 -15.94 0.56 -3.22
C ILE A 94 -16.52 1.96 -3.06
N LYS A 95 -17.44 2.12 -2.11
CA LYS A 95 -18.07 3.41 -1.86
C LYS A 95 -17.09 4.46 -1.39
N SER A 96 -16.04 4.06 -0.67
CA SER A 96 -15.00 4.96 -0.17
C SER A 96 -13.89 5.23 -1.19
N GLY A 97 -13.97 4.63 -2.37
CA GLY A 97 -12.95 4.82 -3.40
C GLY A 97 -11.67 4.04 -3.15
N ILE A 98 -11.72 2.99 -2.34
CA ILE A 98 -10.56 2.13 -2.07
C ILE A 98 -10.36 1.18 -3.23
N GLU A 99 -9.16 1.14 -3.76
CA GLU A 99 -8.84 0.30 -4.92
C GLU A 99 -8.54 -1.15 -4.54
N HIS A 100 -7.97 -1.36 -3.35
CA HIS A 100 -7.51 -2.68 -2.95
C HIS A 100 -7.94 -3.00 -1.52
N LEU A 101 -8.65 -4.10 -1.36
CA LEU A 101 -9.03 -4.65 -0.07
C LEU A 101 -8.51 -6.08 0.01
N VAL A 102 -7.66 -6.36 1.00
CA VAL A 102 -6.97 -7.64 1.12
C VAL A 102 -7.39 -8.36 2.39
N PRO A 103 -7.98 -9.56 2.27
CA PRO A 103 -8.29 -10.37 3.45
C PRO A 103 -7.02 -11.03 3.97
N LYS A 104 -6.58 -10.64 5.17
CA LYS A 104 -5.34 -11.12 5.77
C LYS A 104 -5.27 -12.64 5.89
N ASP A 105 -6.40 -13.25 6.25
CA ASP A 105 -6.42 -14.68 6.57
C ASP A 105 -6.44 -15.57 5.34
N ASP A 106 -6.88 -15.02 4.20
CA ASP A 106 -7.03 -15.81 2.98
C ASP A 106 -5.87 -15.65 2.01
N TRP A 107 -5.09 -14.58 2.14
CA TRP A 107 -4.00 -14.29 1.21
C TRP A 107 -2.68 -14.88 1.70
N THR A 108 -1.94 -15.43 0.76
CA THR A 108 -0.58 -15.95 0.99
C THR A 108 0.45 -14.86 0.73
N GLY A 109 1.72 -15.16 1.06
CA GLY A 109 2.83 -14.28 0.68
C GLY A 109 2.89 -14.06 -0.81
N GLU A 110 2.63 -15.10 -1.61
CA GLU A 110 2.63 -14.99 -3.07
C GLU A 110 1.54 -14.06 -3.57
N ASP A 111 0.36 -14.07 -2.95
CA ASP A 111 -0.72 -13.15 -3.30
C ASP A 111 -0.31 -11.70 -3.05
N MET A 112 0.35 -11.44 -1.92
CA MET A 112 0.85 -10.11 -1.58
C MET A 112 1.92 -9.66 -2.56
N ILE A 113 2.83 -10.55 -2.93
CA ILE A 113 3.88 -10.26 -3.90
C ILE A 113 3.26 -9.90 -5.25
N ALA A 114 2.27 -10.65 -5.68
CA ALA A 114 1.59 -10.38 -6.96
C ALA A 114 0.94 -9.00 -6.97
N LEU A 115 0.26 -8.64 -5.87
CA LEU A 115 -0.36 -7.33 -5.76
C LEU A 115 0.66 -6.20 -5.81
N VAL A 116 1.72 -6.31 -5.01
CA VAL A 116 2.76 -5.29 -4.98
C VAL A 116 3.46 -5.17 -6.33
N HIS A 117 3.71 -6.30 -6.98
CA HIS A 117 4.31 -6.30 -8.31
C HIS A 117 3.44 -5.51 -9.30
N THR A 118 2.13 -5.71 -9.27
CA THR A 118 1.20 -4.98 -10.14
C THR A 118 1.21 -3.49 -9.83
N ILE A 119 1.19 -3.12 -8.55
CA ILE A 119 1.21 -1.71 -8.14
C ILE A 119 2.52 -1.05 -8.58
N MET A 120 3.64 -1.72 -8.42
CA MET A 120 4.94 -1.20 -8.86
C MET A 120 4.99 -1.02 -10.37
N ALA A 121 4.43 -1.95 -11.14
CA ALA A 121 4.38 -1.84 -12.59
C ALA A 121 3.55 -0.61 -13.01
N ASP A 122 2.39 -0.41 -12.39
CA ASP A 122 1.55 0.74 -12.68
C ASP A 122 2.25 2.05 -12.31
N HIS A 123 2.92 2.08 -11.18
CA HIS A 123 3.69 3.25 -10.75
C HIS A 123 4.76 3.60 -11.76
N LYS A 124 5.48 2.61 -12.25
CA LYS A 124 6.54 2.80 -13.23
C LYS A 124 5.98 3.35 -14.54
N LEU A 125 4.84 2.84 -14.99
CA LEU A 125 4.20 3.31 -16.23
C LEU A 125 3.73 4.75 -16.13
N ASN A 126 3.32 5.18 -14.95
CA ASN A 126 2.78 6.52 -14.73
C ASN A 126 3.82 7.53 -14.26
N ALA A 127 5.06 7.10 -14.04
CA ALA A 127 6.13 8.02 -13.62
C ALA A 127 6.49 8.96 -14.76
N PRO A 128 6.70 10.25 -14.48
CA PRO A 128 7.06 11.20 -15.55
C PRO A 128 8.28 10.80 -16.36
N GLY A 129 9.31 10.30 -15.70
CA GLY A 129 10.52 9.85 -16.39
C GLY A 129 10.28 8.67 -17.31
N HIS A 130 9.33 7.81 -16.97
CA HIS A 130 9.00 6.67 -17.80
C HIS A 130 8.36 7.09 -19.11
N GLN A 131 7.49 8.10 -19.08
CA GLN A 131 6.87 8.59 -20.30
C GLN A 131 7.91 9.17 -21.26
N ASP A 132 8.87 9.89 -20.74
CA ASP A 132 9.97 10.40 -21.55
C ASP A 132 10.75 9.26 -22.20
N GLN A 133 10.99 8.23 -21.44
CA GLN A 133 11.70 7.05 -21.94
C GLN A 133 10.93 6.34 -23.05
N LEU A 134 9.61 6.27 -22.93
CA LEU A 134 8.78 5.64 -23.94
C LEU A 134 8.83 6.37 -25.27
N GLN A 135 9.07 7.68 -25.24
CA GLN A 135 9.16 8.49 -26.44
C GLN A 135 10.54 8.39 -27.11
N SER A 136 11.50 7.81 -26.45
CA SER A 136 12.84 7.68 -26.97
C SER A 136 12.93 6.49 -27.91
N PRO A 137 13.52 6.64 -29.10
CA PRO A 137 13.65 5.53 -30.06
C PRO A 137 14.44 4.36 -29.52
N ARG A 138 15.41 4.63 -28.68
CA ARG A 138 16.24 3.57 -28.10
C ARG A 138 15.55 2.82 -26.99
N GLN A 139 14.41 3.25 -26.61
CA GLN A 139 13.78 2.79 -25.42
C GLN A 139 13.30 1.39 -25.53
N SER A 140 13.87 0.53 -24.84
CA SER A 140 13.52 -0.86 -24.85
C SER A 140 12.85 -1.31 -23.59
N SER A 141 12.84 -0.49 -22.62
CA SER A 141 12.40 -0.87 -21.28
C SER A 141 11.23 -1.77 -21.17
#